data_f8a712652a5c80568a304e0ef1254572
#
_entry.id   f8a712652a5c80568a304e0ef1254572
#
_cell.length_a   1.000
_cell.length_b   1.000
_cell.length_c   1.000
_cell.angle_alpha   90.00
_cell.angle_beta   90.00
_cell.angle_gamma   90.00
#
_symmetry.space_group_name_H-M   'P 1'
#
loop_
_entity.id
_entity.type
_entity.pdbx_description
1 polymer ?
#
loop_
_entity_poly.entity_id
_entity_poly.type
_entity_poly.pdbx_seq_one_letter_code
_entity_poly.pdbx_strand_id
1 'polypeptide(L)'
;MQKRIPYRWIIAFVLFFAYSIQYLDRVKTNVLNPAIARDIGLSTIDIGTGAFLMMLFYGPAQYVSGWLTDRFGAKRILLFSVVAWSVMTAWMGVLHSRQEYLLRMAIFGIMVGTEYVPSARILMRWFNKDGRARAQALLSWSWILTPAWASVLATQLATYTGSWRLVFFVTAALGVIPLFAITFLIFDRPEQYRKITPEELAYSYGDEIAKGTLQEGDYSDSQKKILAQDSISFRDFFKNRSYLAVCVVDIVMQLTFWGAMVWIPLYLSDVFHFKLATMGWWNSLYFLAGAVGSFLSSYLSDKVFHGNRRIMIIACFLGLAPFILLMGTLQTADQTILAIALCGMGFFGNMAWGPFLAVPAEIFTPEVYGKAMGFVNGIGYFSAAFSAKIFAALVVVQNGQKNYSSGWYFLCSCVVIGVAAAAFIRTPKSVAAPQLARSAAGK
;
A
#
# COMPACT_ATOMS: atom_id res chain seq x y z
N MET A 1 -9.85 -17.18 35.08
CA MET A 1 -8.56 -16.62 34.62
C MET A 1 -8.83 -15.71 33.44
N GLN A 2 -8.67 -14.39 33.58
CA GLN A 2 -8.75 -13.48 32.45
C GLN A 2 -7.65 -13.85 31.44
N LYS A 3 -8.03 -14.22 30.21
CA LYS A 3 -7.07 -14.45 29.13
C LYS A 3 -6.36 -13.13 28.83
N ARG A 4 -5.15 -12.95 29.34
CA ARG A 4 -4.31 -11.81 29.01
C ARG A 4 -4.06 -11.80 27.50
N ILE A 5 -4.20 -10.65 26.88
CA ILE A 5 -3.87 -10.47 25.46
C ILE A 5 -2.37 -10.82 25.30
N PRO A 6 -1.99 -11.75 24.42
CA PRO A 6 -0.60 -12.06 24.18
C PRO A 6 0.18 -10.82 23.71
N TYR A 7 1.40 -10.66 24.21
CA TYR A 7 2.19 -9.43 23.97
C TYR A 7 2.50 -9.20 22.49
N ARG A 8 2.62 -10.27 21.69
CA ARG A 8 2.77 -10.19 20.23
C ARG A 8 1.69 -9.36 19.55
N TRP A 9 0.44 -9.38 20.06
CA TRP A 9 -0.63 -8.55 19.52
C TRP A 9 -0.48 -7.08 19.89
N ILE A 10 0.07 -6.76 21.08
CA ILE A 10 0.41 -5.39 21.46
C ILE A 10 1.44 -4.83 20.47
N ILE A 11 2.47 -5.60 20.14
CA ILE A 11 3.46 -5.25 19.12
C ILE A 11 2.79 -5.00 17.76
N ALA A 12 1.94 -5.91 17.33
CA ALA A 12 1.25 -5.79 16.04
C ALA A 12 0.37 -4.52 15.98
N PHE A 13 -0.34 -4.19 17.05
CA PHE A 13 -1.14 -2.96 17.13
C PHE A 13 -0.28 -1.69 17.19
N VAL A 14 0.84 -1.69 17.89
CA VAL A 14 1.76 -0.55 17.90
C VAL A 14 2.32 -0.29 16.51
N LEU A 15 2.72 -1.34 15.78
CA LEU A 15 3.21 -1.23 14.42
C LEU A 15 2.12 -0.80 13.43
N PHE A 16 0.90 -1.33 13.58
CA PHE A 16 -0.27 -0.88 12.80
C PHE A 16 -0.52 0.61 13.01
N PHE A 17 -0.52 1.08 14.26
CA PHE A 17 -0.76 2.47 14.59
C PHE A 17 0.36 3.39 14.08
N ALA A 18 1.64 3.00 14.27
CA ALA A 18 2.78 3.75 13.77
C ALA A 18 2.72 3.91 12.25
N TYR A 19 2.47 2.82 11.54
CA TYR A 19 2.36 2.85 10.09
C TYR A 19 1.13 3.61 9.59
N SER A 20 0.04 3.64 10.37
CA SER A 20 -1.13 4.47 10.08
C SER A 20 -0.82 5.96 10.19
N ILE A 21 -0.06 6.40 11.21
CA ILE A 21 0.37 7.80 11.32
C ILE A 21 1.30 8.19 10.18
N GLN A 22 2.24 7.32 9.80
CA GLN A 22 3.09 7.56 8.64
C GLN A 22 2.28 7.65 7.34
N TYR A 23 1.27 6.79 7.19
CA TYR A 23 0.44 6.79 5.98
C TYR A 23 -0.48 8.03 5.90
N LEU A 24 -0.91 8.59 7.05
CA LEU A 24 -1.57 9.89 7.13
C LEU A 24 -0.76 10.98 6.41
N ASP A 25 0.58 10.95 6.53
CA ASP A 25 1.45 11.95 5.91
C ASP A 25 1.39 11.92 4.38
N ARG A 26 1.25 10.76 3.77
CA ARG A 26 1.06 10.62 2.31
C ARG A 26 -0.30 11.14 1.88
N VAL A 27 -1.34 10.73 2.59
CA VAL A 27 -2.73 11.10 2.28
C VAL A 27 -2.94 12.60 2.42
N LYS A 28 -2.49 13.21 3.53
CA LYS A 28 -2.67 14.65 3.74
C LYS A 28 -1.96 15.49 2.67
N THR A 29 -0.77 15.06 2.24
CA THR A 29 -0.04 15.77 1.19
C THR A 29 -0.86 15.79 -0.10
N ASN A 30 -1.43 14.64 -0.50
CA ASN A 30 -2.25 14.56 -1.70
C ASN A 30 -3.56 15.35 -1.59
N VAL A 31 -4.28 15.24 -0.46
CA VAL A 31 -5.57 15.90 -0.29
C VAL A 31 -5.42 17.42 -0.07
N LEU A 32 -4.25 17.89 0.40
CA LEU A 32 -3.94 19.31 0.55
C LEU A 32 -3.27 19.93 -0.68
N ASN A 33 -2.88 19.12 -1.69
CA ASN A 33 -2.26 19.63 -2.92
C ASN A 33 -3.03 20.78 -3.58
N PRO A 34 -4.38 20.79 -3.65
CA PRO A 34 -5.11 21.95 -4.19
C PRO A 34 -4.86 23.25 -3.40
N ALA A 35 -4.76 23.18 -2.07
CA ALA A 35 -4.47 24.33 -1.23
C ALA A 35 -3.00 24.76 -1.35
N ILE A 36 -2.08 23.83 -1.36
CA ILE A 36 -0.63 24.06 -1.55
C ILE A 36 -0.40 24.70 -2.91
N ALA A 37 -1.02 24.16 -3.97
CA ALA A 37 -0.85 24.66 -5.33
C ALA A 37 -1.32 26.10 -5.50
N ARG A 38 -2.44 26.49 -4.87
CA ARG A 38 -2.93 27.86 -4.89
C ARG A 38 -2.01 28.83 -4.15
N ASP A 39 -1.41 28.39 -3.07
CA ASP A 39 -0.58 29.24 -2.20
C ASP A 39 0.81 29.49 -2.79
N ILE A 40 1.47 28.47 -3.33
CA ILE A 40 2.84 28.59 -3.86
C ILE A 40 2.94 28.50 -5.39
N GLY A 41 1.81 28.52 -6.10
CA GLY A 41 1.77 28.60 -7.57
C GLY A 41 2.20 27.32 -8.28
N LEU A 42 1.87 26.11 -7.74
CA LEU A 42 2.20 24.85 -8.42
C LEU A 42 1.27 24.59 -9.61
N SER A 43 1.86 24.20 -10.72
CA SER A 43 1.13 23.67 -11.86
C SER A 43 0.71 22.21 -11.63
N THR A 44 -0.22 21.72 -12.44
CA THR A 44 -0.61 20.29 -12.47
C THR A 44 0.58 19.38 -12.74
N ILE A 45 1.50 19.83 -13.62
CA ILE A 45 2.74 19.10 -13.94
C ILE A 45 3.67 19.03 -12.74
N ASP A 46 3.74 20.07 -11.90
CA ASP A 46 4.57 20.08 -10.70
C ASP A 46 4.08 19.08 -9.67
N ILE A 47 2.76 19.00 -9.48
CA ILE A 47 2.14 18.03 -8.58
C ILE A 47 2.41 16.60 -9.08
N GLY A 48 2.20 16.33 -10.37
CA GLY A 48 2.52 15.04 -10.97
C GLY A 48 4.01 14.69 -10.88
N THR A 49 4.89 15.68 -11.05
CA THR A 49 6.36 15.49 -10.92
C THR A 49 6.76 15.25 -9.47
N GLY A 50 6.16 15.95 -8.51
CA GLY A 50 6.39 15.72 -7.08
C GLY A 50 5.99 14.30 -6.66
N ALA A 51 4.81 13.84 -7.09
CA ALA A 51 4.38 12.47 -6.84
C ALA A 51 5.27 11.43 -7.53
N PHE A 52 5.73 11.70 -8.77
CA PHE A 52 6.72 10.89 -9.47
C PHE A 52 8.01 10.75 -8.66
N LEU A 53 8.60 11.87 -8.22
CA LEU A 53 9.84 11.88 -7.46
C LEU A 53 9.69 11.12 -6.13
N MET A 54 8.59 11.35 -5.41
CA MET A 54 8.30 10.62 -4.17
C MET A 54 8.32 9.10 -4.39
N MET A 55 7.60 8.60 -5.39
CA MET A 55 7.52 7.16 -5.67
C MET A 55 8.83 6.59 -6.22
N LEU A 56 9.54 7.35 -7.06
CA LEU A 56 10.82 6.95 -7.63
C LEU A 56 11.86 6.66 -6.55
N PHE A 57 11.92 7.47 -5.50
CA PHE A 57 12.86 7.29 -4.39
C PHE A 57 12.34 6.36 -3.29
N TYR A 58 11.03 6.15 -3.20
CA TYR A 58 10.41 5.26 -2.22
C TYR A 58 10.85 3.79 -2.39
N GLY A 59 10.84 3.28 -3.63
CA GLY A 59 11.21 1.89 -3.91
C GLY A 59 12.65 1.54 -3.51
N PRO A 60 13.68 2.28 -4.01
CA PRO A 60 15.06 2.10 -3.58
C PRO A 60 15.27 2.24 -2.07
N ALA A 61 14.56 3.18 -1.41
CA ALA A 61 14.65 3.38 0.03
C ALA A 61 14.19 2.15 0.83
N GLN A 62 13.18 1.43 0.36
CA GLN A 62 12.77 0.16 0.99
C GLN A 62 13.88 -0.90 0.94
N TYR A 63 14.58 -1.01 -0.16
CA TYR A 63 15.71 -1.94 -0.30
C TYR A 63 16.84 -1.59 0.68
N VAL A 64 17.21 -0.31 0.72
CA VAL A 64 18.22 0.19 1.66
C VAL A 64 17.79 -0.02 3.11
N SER A 65 16.52 0.23 3.42
CA SER A 65 15.94 -0.03 4.75
C SER A 65 16.06 -1.50 5.16
N GLY A 66 15.86 -2.42 4.22
CA GLY A 66 16.05 -3.86 4.46
C GLY A 66 17.49 -4.17 4.89
N TRP A 67 18.46 -3.69 4.13
CA TRP A 67 19.88 -3.86 4.44
C TRP A 67 20.26 -3.23 5.78
N LEU A 68 19.80 -2.00 6.05
CA LEU A 68 20.02 -1.34 7.35
C LEU A 68 19.38 -2.11 8.50
N THR A 69 18.17 -2.66 8.31
CA THR A 69 17.46 -3.47 9.30
C THR A 69 18.23 -4.74 9.65
N ASP A 70 18.84 -5.38 8.66
CA ASP A 70 19.67 -6.58 8.89
C ASP A 70 20.96 -6.25 9.66
N ARG A 71 21.56 -5.08 9.41
CA ARG A 71 22.82 -4.66 10.02
C ARG A 71 22.66 -4.06 11.41
N PHE A 72 21.64 -3.23 11.63
CA PHE A 72 21.49 -2.42 12.85
C PHE A 72 20.34 -2.83 13.75
N GLY A 73 19.49 -3.78 13.31
CA GLY A 73 18.29 -4.21 14.00
C GLY A 73 17.05 -3.41 13.60
N ALA A 74 15.89 -4.08 13.65
CA ALA A 74 14.64 -3.52 13.15
C ALA A 74 14.12 -2.35 14.00
N LYS A 75 14.18 -2.46 15.33
CA LYS A 75 13.73 -1.41 16.26
C LYS A 75 14.48 -0.09 16.04
N ARG A 76 15.80 -0.14 15.87
CA ARG A 76 16.61 1.09 15.67
C ARG A 76 16.26 1.78 14.37
N ILE A 77 16.11 1.01 13.29
CA ILE A 77 15.73 1.57 11.98
C ILE A 77 14.30 2.12 12.02
N LEU A 78 13.40 1.44 12.72
CA LEU A 78 12.03 1.92 12.89
C LEU A 78 11.98 3.25 13.67
N LEU A 79 12.73 3.39 14.76
CA LEU A 79 12.85 4.65 15.50
C LEU A 79 13.43 5.78 14.63
N PHE A 80 14.51 5.47 13.88
CA PHE A 80 15.06 6.42 12.91
C PHE A 80 14.00 6.84 11.89
N SER A 81 13.24 5.89 11.33
CA SER A 81 12.19 6.15 10.35
C SER A 81 11.13 7.11 10.89
N VAL A 82 10.65 6.86 12.13
CA VAL A 82 9.63 7.73 12.77
C VAL A 82 10.14 9.15 12.94
N VAL A 83 11.36 9.33 13.42
CA VAL A 83 11.97 10.66 13.56
C VAL A 83 12.14 11.31 12.18
N ALA A 84 12.69 10.57 11.22
CA ALA A 84 13.00 11.08 9.89
C ALA A 84 11.76 11.58 9.15
N TRP A 85 10.67 10.78 9.11
CA TRP A 85 9.45 11.22 8.43
C TRP A 85 8.69 12.29 9.22
N SER A 86 8.76 12.32 10.56
CA SER A 86 8.16 13.40 11.36
C SER A 86 8.86 14.74 11.10
N VAL A 87 10.20 14.77 11.11
CA VAL A 87 10.99 15.97 10.78
C VAL A 87 10.69 16.41 9.35
N MET A 88 10.65 15.47 8.41
CA MET A 88 10.35 15.76 7.01
C MET A 88 8.94 16.35 6.84
N THR A 89 7.97 15.81 7.58
CA THR A 89 6.60 16.33 7.61
C THR A 89 6.57 17.77 8.12
N ALA A 90 7.24 18.07 9.23
CA ALA A 90 7.34 19.45 9.73
C ALA A 90 8.01 20.37 8.69
N TRP A 91 9.07 19.88 8.04
CA TRP A 91 9.75 20.64 6.99
C TRP A 91 8.85 20.92 5.77
N MET A 92 7.95 20.00 5.41
CA MET A 92 6.92 20.27 4.38
C MET A 92 5.99 21.43 4.76
N GLY A 93 5.76 21.69 6.04
CA GLY A 93 4.93 22.81 6.53
C GLY A 93 5.51 24.21 6.24
N VAL A 94 6.82 24.32 5.96
CA VAL A 94 7.50 25.59 5.62
C VAL A 94 7.83 25.72 4.14
N LEU A 95 7.01 25.16 3.26
CA LEU A 95 7.16 25.27 1.80
C LEU A 95 6.87 26.70 1.32
N HIS A 96 7.76 27.23 0.46
CA HIS A 96 7.62 28.57 -0.14
C HIS A 96 7.76 28.58 -1.67
N SER A 97 8.34 27.55 -2.26
CA SER A 97 8.62 27.54 -3.70
C SER A 97 8.39 26.17 -4.34
N ARG A 98 8.21 26.21 -5.68
CA ARG A 98 8.12 25.03 -6.53
C ARG A 98 9.35 24.12 -6.39
N GLN A 99 10.55 24.70 -6.40
CA GLN A 99 11.78 23.93 -6.33
C GLN A 99 11.90 23.19 -5.00
N GLU A 100 11.55 23.87 -3.89
CA GLU A 100 11.48 23.23 -2.58
C GLU A 100 10.47 22.08 -2.55
N TYR A 101 9.29 22.27 -3.15
CA TYR A 101 8.26 21.22 -3.21
C TYR A 101 8.81 19.96 -3.89
N LEU A 102 9.44 20.09 -5.06
CA LEU A 102 9.98 18.95 -5.80
C LEU A 102 11.11 18.24 -5.03
N LEU A 103 12.05 19.03 -4.46
CA LEU A 103 13.15 18.48 -3.65
C LEU A 103 12.63 17.76 -2.42
N ARG A 104 11.69 18.39 -1.69
CA ARG A 104 11.14 17.80 -0.46
C ARG A 104 10.29 16.57 -0.75
N MET A 105 9.58 16.51 -1.87
CA MET A 105 8.85 15.29 -2.28
C MET A 105 9.80 14.12 -2.57
N ALA A 106 10.94 14.38 -3.19
CA ALA A 106 11.97 13.34 -3.39
C ALA A 106 12.53 12.81 -2.06
N ILE A 107 12.90 13.70 -1.15
CA ILE A 107 13.42 13.32 0.18
C ILE A 107 12.32 12.65 1.02
N PHE A 108 11.09 13.12 0.94
CA PHE A 108 9.94 12.51 1.60
C PHE A 108 9.75 11.05 1.18
N GLY A 109 9.90 10.76 -0.13
CA GLY A 109 9.87 9.38 -0.64
C GLY A 109 10.91 8.48 0.02
N ILE A 110 12.15 8.97 0.18
CA ILE A 110 13.20 8.22 0.89
C ILE A 110 12.80 7.94 2.34
N MET A 111 12.37 8.95 3.07
CA MET A 111 12.08 8.83 4.50
C MET A 111 10.89 7.90 4.78
N VAL A 112 9.79 8.04 4.03
CA VAL A 112 8.62 7.17 4.20
C VAL A 112 8.83 5.74 3.69
N GLY A 113 9.83 5.52 2.83
CA GLY A 113 10.22 4.18 2.35
C GLY A 113 10.88 3.30 3.42
N THR A 114 11.32 3.87 4.53
CA THR A 114 12.16 3.15 5.50
C THR A 114 11.39 2.38 6.58
N GLU A 115 10.08 2.56 6.74
CA GLU A 115 9.32 2.05 7.91
C GLU A 115 8.72 0.66 7.72
N TYR A 116 8.24 0.33 6.52
CA TYR A 116 7.51 -0.93 6.28
C TYR A 116 8.37 -2.18 6.57
N VAL A 117 9.60 -2.17 6.07
CA VAL A 117 10.49 -3.35 6.14
C VAL A 117 10.85 -3.74 7.57
N PRO A 118 11.31 -2.81 8.45
CA PRO A 118 11.57 -3.16 9.85
C PRO A 118 10.31 -3.57 10.60
N SER A 119 9.15 -2.97 10.32
CA SER A 119 7.86 -3.38 10.90
C SER A 119 7.50 -4.82 10.55
N ALA A 120 7.56 -5.16 9.26
CA ALA A 120 7.33 -6.52 8.79
C ALA A 120 8.32 -7.52 9.41
N ARG A 121 9.60 -7.13 9.57
CA ARG A 121 10.64 -7.99 10.18
C ARG A 121 10.33 -8.30 11.65
N ILE A 122 9.88 -7.31 12.43
CA ILE A 122 9.49 -7.52 13.83
C ILE A 122 8.32 -8.50 13.88
N LEU A 123 7.27 -8.31 13.06
CA LEU A 123 6.14 -9.23 13.02
C LEU A 123 6.54 -10.65 12.66
N MET A 124 7.46 -10.83 11.71
CA MET A 124 7.98 -12.16 11.34
C MET A 124 8.70 -12.88 12.47
N ARG A 125 9.29 -12.17 13.43
CA ARG A 125 9.99 -12.73 14.59
C ARG A 125 9.05 -13.06 15.74
N TRP A 126 7.98 -12.26 15.90
CA TRP A 126 7.01 -12.41 17.00
C TRP A 126 5.87 -13.38 16.69
N PHE A 127 5.65 -13.70 15.41
CA PHE A 127 4.59 -14.60 14.99
C PHE A 127 5.15 -15.84 14.30
N ASN A 128 4.61 -17.02 14.67
CA ASN A 128 4.90 -18.29 14.00
C ASN A 128 4.34 -18.29 12.56
N LYS A 129 4.64 -19.33 11.78
CA LYS A 129 4.21 -19.44 10.37
C LYS A 129 2.70 -19.26 10.19
N ASP A 130 1.88 -19.82 11.08
CA ASP A 130 0.41 -19.76 10.99
C ASP A 130 -0.16 -18.40 11.39
N GLY A 131 0.52 -17.66 12.26
CA GLY A 131 0.12 -16.34 12.72
C GLY A 131 0.62 -15.18 11.87
N ARG A 132 1.71 -15.35 11.10
CA ARG A 132 2.34 -14.29 10.30
C ARG A 132 1.39 -13.62 9.32
N ALA A 133 0.56 -14.43 8.64
CA ALA A 133 -0.41 -13.90 7.68
C ALA A 133 -1.40 -12.95 8.34
N ARG A 134 -1.89 -13.26 9.56
CA ARG A 134 -2.82 -12.40 10.31
C ARG A 134 -2.15 -11.12 10.78
N ALA A 135 -0.92 -11.21 11.29
CA ALA A 135 -0.16 -10.05 11.74
C ALA A 135 0.17 -9.11 10.57
N GLN A 136 0.57 -9.67 9.42
CA GLN A 136 0.86 -8.92 8.21
C GLN A 136 -0.42 -8.27 7.63
N ALA A 137 -1.55 -8.97 7.69
CA ALA A 137 -2.85 -8.42 7.30
C ALA A 137 -3.22 -7.20 8.16
N LEU A 138 -3.00 -7.27 9.50
CA LEU A 138 -3.24 -6.13 10.38
C LEU A 138 -2.36 -4.94 9.99
N LEU A 139 -1.07 -5.16 9.72
CA LEU A 139 -0.18 -4.10 9.24
C LEU A 139 -0.66 -3.51 7.90
N SER A 140 -1.14 -4.35 7.00
CA SER A 140 -1.67 -3.91 5.69
C SER A 140 -2.94 -3.08 5.83
N TRP A 141 -3.76 -3.29 6.84
CA TRP A 141 -4.94 -2.46 7.11
C TRP A 141 -4.61 -1.00 7.39
N SER A 142 -3.38 -0.69 7.80
CA SER A 142 -2.93 0.70 7.96
C SER A 142 -3.05 1.50 6.66
N TRP A 143 -2.59 0.95 5.53
CA TRP A 143 -2.65 1.66 4.25
C TRP A 143 -4.02 1.58 3.57
N ILE A 144 -4.89 0.65 3.98
CA ILE A 144 -6.27 0.54 3.46
C ILE A 144 -7.20 1.50 4.20
N LEU A 145 -7.14 1.54 5.53
CA LEU A 145 -8.09 2.29 6.36
C LEU A 145 -7.66 3.74 6.58
N THR A 146 -6.36 4.01 6.68
CA THR A 146 -5.89 5.37 6.98
C THR A 146 -6.37 6.41 5.96
N PRO A 147 -6.36 6.18 4.65
CA PRO A 147 -6.80 7.20 3.70
C PRO A 147 -8.24 7.66 3.92
N ALA A 148 -9.10 6.79 4.42
CA ALA A 148 -10.50 7.11 4.67
C ALA A 148 -10.67 8.21 5.75
N TRP A 149 -10.03 8.06 6.91
CA TRP A 149 -10.15 9.04 7.98
C TRP A 149 -9.13 10.18 7.85
N ALA A 150 -7.94 9.91 7.29
CA ALA A 150 -6.87 10.88 7.15
C ALA A 150 -7.25 12.04 6.22
N SER A 151 -7.99 11.76 5.14
CA SER A 151 -8.48 12.79 4.23
C SER A 151 -9.40 13.78 4.95
N VAL A 152 -10.33 13.27 5.74
CA VAL A 152 -11.25 14.09 6.53
C VAL A 152 -10.48 14.88 7.58
N LEU A 153 -9.63 14.20 8.37
CA LEU A 153 -8.83 14.85 9.41
C LEU A 153 -8.01 16.02 8.86
N ALA A 154 -7.26 15.79 7.77
CA ALA A 154 -6.38 16.79 7.19
C ALA A 154 -7.15 18.00 6.67
N THR A 155 -8.27 17.77 5.96
CA THR A 155 -9.05 18.87 5.37
C THR A 155 -9.87 19.63 6.40
N GLN A 156 -10.43 18.96 7.40
CA GLN A 156 -11.15 19.64 8.51
C GLN A 156 -10.18 20.47 9.35
N LEU A 157 -9.01 19.92 9.68
CA LEU A 157 -7.98 20.65 10.42
C LEU A 157 -7.50 21.88 9.65
N ALA A 158 -7.24 21.75 8.35
CA ALA A 158 -6.85 22.87 7.49
C ALA A 158 -7.95 23.94 7.40
N THR A 159 -9.21 23.53 7.33
CA THR A 159 -10.36 24.45 7.29
C THR A 159 -10.55 25.18 8.63
N TYR A 160 -10.45 24.44 9.73
CA TYR A 160 -10.59 25.00 11.08
C TYR A 160 -9.47 25.98 11.42
N THR A 161 -8.23 25.66 11.06
CA THR A 161 -7.05 26.51 11.34
C THR A 161 -6.83 27.60 10.30
N GLY A 162 -7.52 27.55 9.16
CA GLY A 162 -7.29 28.45 8.02
C GLY A 162 -5.93 28.26 7.34
N SER A 163 -5.17 27.18 7.69
CA SER A 163 -3.81 27.00 7.23
C SER A 163 -3.49 25.53 6.94
N TRP A 164 -3.15 25.21 5.71
CA TRP A 164 -2.63 23.88 5.36
C TRP A 164 -1.27 23.61 6.03
N ARG A 165 -0.46 24.64 6.32
CA ARG A 165 0.86 24.51 6.96
C ARG A 165 0.74 23.97 8.39
N LEU A 166 -0.24 24.44 9.15
CA LEU A 166 -0.48 23.96 10.53
C LEU A 166 -0.81 22.47 10.55
N VAL A 167 -1.48 21.94 9.52
CA VAL A 167 -1.77 20.51 9.44
C VAL A 167 -0.46 19.70 9.42
N PHE A 168 0.55 20.16 8.70
CA PHE A 168 1.85 19.48 8.66
C PHE A 168 2.55 19.50 10.04
N PHE A 169 2.52 20.62 10.75
CA PHE A 169 3.11 20.68 12.09
C PHE A 169 2.37 19.82 13.10
N VAL A 170 1.03 19.85 13.09
CA VAL A 170 0.22 19.00 13.99
C VAL A 170 0.47 17.52 13.70
N THR A 171 0.48 17.11 12.45
CA THR A 171 0.70 15.70 12.11
C THR A 171 2.13 15.26 12.38
N ALA A 172 3.12 16.13 12.21
CA ALA A 172 4.50 15.85 12.61
C ALA A 172 4.60 15.62 14.14
N ALA A 173 3.89 16.44 14.94
CA ALA A 173 3.83 16.25 16.37
C ALA A 173 3.15 14.92 16.78
N LEU A 174 2.17 14.43 16.00
CA LEU A 174 1.57 13.11 16.23
C LEU A 174 2.61 11.98 16.13
N GLY A 175 3.70 12.16 15.39
CA GLY A 175 4.81 11.20 15.31
C GLY A 175 5.50 10.93 16.65
N VAL A 176 5.34 11.80 17.64
CA VAL A 176 5.85 11.60 19.00
C VAL A 176 5.17 10.39 19.66
N ILE A 177 3.89 10.13 19.37
CA ILE A 177 3.13 9.01 19.96
C ILE A 177 3.75 7.65 19.54
N PRO A 178 3.89 7.32 18.25
CA PRO A 178 4.55 6.07 17.85
C PRO A 178 6.01 6.03 18.28
N LEU A 179 6.73 7.16 18.34
CA LEU A 179 8.11 7.20 18.83
C LEU A 179 8.21 6.66 20.27
N PHE A 180 7.38 7.15 21.17
CA PHE A 180 7.33 6.64 22.54
C PHE A 180 6.83 5.19 22.59
N ALA A 181 5.77 4.85 21.87
CA ALA A 181 5.22 3.50 21.85
C ALA A 181 6.29 2.48 21.36
N ILE A 182 7.00 2.79 20.31
CA ILE A 182 8.07 1.91 19.77
C ILE A 182 9.24 1.83 20.76
N THR A 183 9.63 2.94 21.36
CA THR A 183 10.74 2.97 22.32
C THR A 183 10.50 2.01 23.49
N PHE A 184 9.29 2.03 24.07
CA PHE A 184 9.00 1.30 25.30
C PHE A 184 8.32 -0.04 25.06
N LEU A 185 7.56 -0.22 23.98
CA LEU A 185 6.73 -1.41 23.75
C LEU A 185 7.26 -2.35 22.65
N ILE A 186 8.18 -1.90 21.80
CA ILE A 186 8.72 -2.76 20.74
C ILE A 186 10.05 -3.35 21.17
N PHE A 187 10.20 -4.65 20.93
CA PHE A 187 11.43 -5.41 21.09
C PHE A 187 11.72 -6.16 19.77
N ASP A 188 12.99 -6.18 19.36
CA ASP A 188 13.41 -6.84 18.12
C ASP A 188 13.16 -8.35 18.13
N ARG A 189 13.27 -8.95 19.33
CA ARG A 189 13.09 -10.38 19.55
C ARG A 189 12.27 -10.65 20.80
N PRO A 190 11.48 -11.73 20.82
CA PRO A 190 10.67 -12.09 21.99
C PRO A 190 11.47 -12.20 23.30
N GLU A 191 12.69 -12.75 23.27
CA GLU A 191 13.55 -12.96 24.46
C GLU A 191 13.97 -11.65 25.15
N GLN A 192 13.98 -10.54 24.41
CA GLN A 192 14.34 -9.24 24.97
C GLN A 192 13.25 -8.68 25.91
N TYR A 193 12.03 -9.23 25.80
CA TYR A 193 10.93 -8.84 26.69
C TYR A 193 10.98 -9.64 28.00
N ARG A 194 11.40 -8.98 29.08
CA ARG A 194 11.61 -9.62 30.40
C ARG A 194 10.38 -10.33 30.99
N LYS A 195 9.18 -10.00 30.56
CA LYS A 195 7.91 -10.57 31.07
C LYS A 195 7.28 -11.54 30.07
N ILE A 196 8.04 -12.03 29.09
CA ILE A 196 7.53 -13.02 28.14
C ILE A 196 7.22 -14.31 28.86
N THR A 197 6.11 -14.94 28.50
CA THR A 197 5.76 -16.27 29.02
C THR A 197 6.44 -17.36 28.21
N PRO A 198 6.78 -18.52 28.81
CA PRO A 198 7.32 -19.65 28.06
C PRO A 198 6.41 -20.10 26.91
N GLU A 199 5.08 -20.00 27.11
CA GLU A 199 4.07 -20.31 26.06
C GLU A 199 4.16 -19.39 24.87
N GLU A 200 4.39 -18.10 25.10
CA GLU A 200 4.50 -17.09 24.05
C GLU A 200 5.85 -17.21 23.31
N LEU A 201 6.89 -17.57 24.02
CA LEU A 201 8.20 -17.88 23.45
C LEU A 201 8.12 -19.14 22.57
N ALA A 202 7.50 -20.22 23.09
CA ALA A 202 7.24 -21.44 22.34
C ALA A 202 6.39 -21.19 21.08
N TYR A 203 5.39 -20.31 21.17
CA TYR A 203 4.59 -19.91 20.02
C TYR A 203 5.44 -19.23 18.93
N SER A 204 6.35 -18.36 19.30
CA SER A 204 7.14 -17.56 18.34
C SER A 204 8.20 -18.40 17.62
N TYR A 205 8.84 -19.31 18.33
CA TYR A 205 9.98 -20.10 17.84
C TYR A 205 9.68 -21.59 17.64
N GLY A 206 8.53 -22.07 18.12
CA GLY A 206 8.20 -23.48 18.18
C GLY A 206 8.83 -24.16 19.39
N ASP A 207 8.50 -25.48 19.57
CA ASP A 207 8.91 -26.26 20.72
C ASP A 207 10.43 -26.42 20.85
N GLU A 208 11.19 -26.27 19.79
CA GLU A 208 12.62 -26.54 19.73
C GLU A 208 13.47 -25.57 20.56
N ILE A 209 13.10 -24.27 20.57
CA ILE A 209 13.80 -23.28 21.41
C ILE A 209 13.28 -23.29 22.84
N ALA A 210 11.99 -23.52 23.04
CA ALA A 210 11.41 -23.65 24.37
C ALA A 210 12.02 -24.84 25.14
N LYS A 211 12.49 -25.86 24.43
CA LYS A 211 13.19 -27.04 24.98
C LYS A 211 14.70 -26.84 25.10
N GLY A 212 15.26 -25.67 24.75
CA GLY A 212 16.71 -25.43 24.84
C GLY A 212 17.56 -26.16 23.79
N THR A 213 16.92 -26.66 22.71
CA THR A 213 17.60 -27.47 21.68
C THR A 213 18.16 -26.65 20.53
N LEU A 214 17.82 -25.34 20.42
CA LEU A 214 18.39 -24.42 19.44
C LEU A 214 19.19 -23.33 20.14
N GLN A 215 20.49 -23.26 19.84
CA GLN A 215 21.35 -22.14 20.24
C GLN A 215 21.21 -20.95 19.28
N GLU A 216 21.44 -19.75 19.79
CA GLU A 216 21.27 -18.46 19.02
C GLU A 216 22.04 -18.40 17.69
N GLY A 217 23.09 -19.19 17.51
CA GLY A 217 23.89 -19.29 16.28
C GLY A 217 23.24 -20.11 15.15
N ASP A 218 22.45 -21.11 15.49
CA ASP A 218 21.88 -22.06 14.52
C ASP A 218 20.77 -21.46 13.63
N TYR A 219 20.08 -20.43 14.12
CA TYR A 219 19.01 -19.75 13.35
C TYR A 219 19.53 -18.97 12.15
N SER A 220 20.68 -18.35 12.28
CA SER A 220 21.36 -17.62 11.21
C SER A 220 21.86 -18.55 10.11
N ASP A 221 22.36 -19.71 10.46
CA ASP A 221 22.95 -20.65 9.50
C ASP A 221 21.91 -21.54 8.81
N SER A 222 20.83 -21.90 9.49
CA SER A 222 19.69 -22.57 8.85
C SER A 222 18.99 -21.66 7.82
N GLN A 223 18.78 -20.38 8.12
CA GLN A 223 18.29 -19.41 7.15
C GLN A 223 19.28 -19.19 5.99
N LYS A 224 20.57 -19.14 6.26
CA LYS A 224 21.61 -19.02 5.22
C LYS A 224 21.69 -20.27 4.34
N LYS A 225 21.55 -21.47 4.90
CA LYS A 225 21.50 -22.72 4.12
C LYS A 225 20.28 -22.80 3.23
N ILE A 226 19.08 -22.40 3.72
CA ILE A 226 17.86 -22.35 2.93
C ILE A 226 18.01 -21.32 1.78
N LEU A 227 18.62 -20.16 2.05
CA LEU A 227 18.88 -19.12 1.05
C LEU A 227 19.98 -19.48 0.04
N ALA A 228 20.92 -20.35 0.41
CA ALA A 228 22.02 -20.79 -0.45
C ALA A 228 21.66 -22.00 -1.35
N GLN A 229 20.64 -22.76 -0.97
CA GLN A 229 20.32 -24.02 -1.66
C GLN A 229 19.46 -23.86 -2.91
N ASP A 230 18.77 -22.72 -3.09
CA ASP A 230 17.93 -22.46 -4.28
C ASP A 230 18.40 -21.23 -5.06
N SER A 231 19.45 -21.42 -5.86
CA SER A 231 19.80 -20.47 -6.92
C SER A 231 18.90 -20.66 -8.14
N ILE A 232 17.59 -20.44 -8.00
CA ILE A 232 16.77 -20.22 -9.20
C ILE A 232 17.27 -18.93 -9.83
N SER A 233 17.75 -19.06 -11.07
CA SER A 233 18.25 -17.92 -11.84
C SER A 233 17.12 -16.91 -12.04
N PHE A 234 17.42 -15.63 -11.87
CA PHE A 234 16.46 -14.54 -12.13
C PHE A 234 15.84 -14.65 -13.53
N ARG A 235 16.57 -15.20 -14.50
CA ARG A 235 16.10 -15.46 -15.88
C ARG A 235 14.96 -16.48 -15.93
N ASP A 236 14.87 -17.44 -15.00
CA ASP A 236 13.85 -18.47 -15.03
C ASP A 236 12.47 -17.95 -14.62
N PHE A 237 12.41 -16.89 -13.83
CA PHE A 237 11.16 -16.18 -13.53
C PHE A 237 10.50 -15.64 -14.81
N PHE A 238 11.28 -15.07 -15.73
CA PHE A 238 10.76 -14.48 -16.96
C PHE A 238 10.33 -15.52 -18.01
N LYS A 239 10.70 -16.78 -17.86
CA LYS A 239 10.17 -17.87 -18.70
C LYS A 239 8.74 -18.27 -18.32
N ASN A 240 8.31 -17.95 -17.08
CA ASN A 240 6.98 -18.29 -16.60
C ASN A 240 5.96 -17.22 -17.02
N ARG A 241 5.10 -17.56 -17.99
CA ARG A 241 4.05 -16.66 -18.50
C ARG A 241 3.08 -16.18 -17.41
N SER A 242 2.75 -17.03 -16.44
CA SER A 242 1.89 -16.63 -15.32
C SER A 242 2.57 -15.59 -14.42
N TYR A 243 3.88 -15.69 -14.24
CA TYR A 243 4.64 -14.70 -13.47
C TYR A 243 4.71 -13.35 -14.19
N LEU A 244 4.94 -13.34 -15.50
CA LEU A 244 4.89 -12.11 -16.29
C LEU A 244 3.51 -11.46 -16.23
N ALA A 245 2.45 -12.26 -16.27
CA ALA A 245 1.09 -11.78 -16.13
C ALA A 245 0.86 -11.15 -14.75
N VAL A 246 1.39 -11.74 -13.67
CA VAL A 246 1.35 -11.18 -12.31
C VAL A 246 2.07 -9.83 -12.25
N CYS A 247 3.24 -9.70 -12.89
CA CYS A 247 3.96 -8.42 -12.96
C CYS A 247 3.12 -7.33 -13.65
N VAL A 248 2.49 -7.65 -14.78
CA VAL A 248 1.64 -6.69 -15.50
C VAL A 248 0.39 -6.33 -14.69
N VAL A 249 -0.23 -7.29 -14.03
CA VAL A 249 -1.37 -7.05 -13.14
C VAL A 249 -0.98 -6.11 -12.00
N ASP A 250 0.17 -6.32 -11.34
CA ASP A 250 0.64 -5.41 -10.30
C ASP A 250 0.90 -4.00 -10.82
N ILE A 251 1.56 -3.87 -11.97
CA ILE A 251 1.76 -2.58 -12.63
C ILE A 251 0.42 -1.85 -12.80
N VAL A 252 -0.60 -2.52 -13.31
CA VAL A 252 -1.93 -1.91 -13.52
C VAL A 252 -2.59 -1.52 -12.19
N MET A 253 -2.52 -2.38 -11.17
CA MET A 253 -3.05 -2.09 -9.84
C MET A 253 -2.37 -0.87 -9.22
N GLN A 254 -1.06 -0.80 -9.31
CA GLN A 254 -0.28 0.32 -8.79
C GLN A 254 -0.54 1.62 -9.55
N LEU A 255 -0.59 1.57 -10.90
CA LEU A 255 -0.92 2.73 -11.74
C LEU A 255 -2.30 3.29 -11.38
N THR A 256 -3.31 2.45 -11.24
CA THR A 256 -4.68 2.88 -10.95
C THR A 256 -4.83 3.38 -9.53
N PHE A 257 -4.26 2.69 -8.53
CA PHE A 257 -4.34 3.09 -7.12
C PHE A 257 -3.65 4.43 -6.86
N TRP A 258 -2.40 4.58 -7.27
CA TRP A 258 -1.64 5.82 -7.06
C TRP A 258 -2.11 6.96 -7.95
N GLY A 259 -2.56 6.65 -9.17
CA GLY A 259 -3.23 7.62 -10.03
C GLY A 259 -4.46 8.20 -9.34
N ALA A 260 -5.36 7.36 -8.86
CA ALA A 260 -6.56 7.79 -8.14
C ALA A 260 -6.21 8.60 -6.88
N MET A 261 -5.26 8.13 -6.07
CA MET A 261 -4.87 8.78 -4.82
C MET A 261 -4.35 10.22 -5.00
N VAL A 262 -3.65 10.49 -6.10
CA VAL A 262 -3.12 11.83 -6.40
C VAL A 262 -4.16 12.71 -7.07
N TRP A 263 -4.96 12.16 -7.99
CA TRP A 263 -5.77 12.97 -8.90
C TRP A 263 -7.21 13.17 -8.44
N ILE A 264 -7.79 12.30 -7.62
CA ILE A 264 -9.14 12.50 -7.08
C ILE A 264 -9.26 13.85 -6.34
N PRO A 265 -8.37 14.22 -5.38
CA PRO A 265 -8.50 15.50 -4.68
C PRO A 265 -8.44 16.72 -5.61
N LEU A 266 -7.53 16.71 -6.59
CA LEU A 266 -7.41 17.78 -7.56
C LEU A 266 -8.62 17.87 -8.49
N TYR A 267 -9.12 16.73 -8.96
CA TYR A 267 -10.32 16.63 -9.77
C TYR A 267 -11.55 17.18 -9.04
N LEU A 268 -11.74 16.81 -7.75
CA LEU A 268 -12.82 17.34 -6.92
C LEU A 268 -12.72 18.86 -6.71
N SER A 269 -11.50 19.38 -6.57
CA SER A 269 -11.26 20.83 -6.43
C SER A 269 -11.46 21.61 -7.72
N ASP A 270 -10.93 21.10 -8.85
CA ASP A 270 -10.86 21.87 -10.10
C ASP A 270 -12.11 21.72 -10.96
N VAL A 271 -12.76 20.54 -10.96
CA VAL A 271 -13.95 20.25 -11.78
C VAL A 271 -15.24 20.48 -10.99
N PHE A 272 -15.31 19.99 -9.75
CA PHE A 272 -16.50 20.12 -8.90
C PHE A 272 -16.47 21.36 -8.00
N HIS A 273 -15.35 22.09 -7.97
CA HIS A 273 -15.16 23.29 -7.14
C HIS A 273 -15.48 23.10 -5.66
N PHE A 274 -15.26 21.88 -5.15
CA PHE A 274 -15.52 21.58 -3.76
C PHE A 274 -14.57 22.35 -2.84
N LYS A 275 -15.14 22.92 -1.77
CA LYS A 275 -14.36 23.47 -0.66
C LYS A 275 -13.53 22.36 -0.01
N LEU A 276 -12.39 22.74 0.56
CA LEU A 276 -11.43 21.79 1.13
C LEU A 276 -12.07 20.80 2.13
N ALA A 277 -12.93 21.30 3.03
CA ALA A 277 -13.63 20.48 4.01
C ALA A 277 -14.55 19.42 3.36
N THR A 278 -15.31 19.82 2.33
CA THR A 278 -16.21 18.92 1.59
C THR A 278 -15.40 17.90 0.78
N MET A 279 -14.32 18.34 0.15
CA MET A 279 -13.43 17.49 -0.65
C MET A 279 -12.86 16.32 0.15
N GLY A 280 -12.52 16.52 1.44
CA GLY A 280 -12.02 15.47 2.31
C GLY A 280 -13.04 14.34 2.50
N TRP A 281 -14.31 14.64 2.68
CA TRP A 281 -15.38 13.64 2.79
C TRP A 281 -15.58 12.87 1.47
N TRP A 282 -15.59 13.57 0.34
CA TRP A 282 -15.74 12.93 -0.97
C TRP A 282 -14.55 12.03 -1.31
N ASN A 283 -13.33 12.49 -1.03
CA ASN A 283 -12.15 11.65 -1.21
C ASN A 283 -12.17 10.41 -0.30
N SER A 284 -12.72 10.54 0.92
CA SER A 284 -12.89 9.44 1.88
C SER A 284 -13.81 8.34 1.36
N LEU A 285 -14.85 8.66 0.57
CA LEU A 285 -15.78 7.66 0.00
C LEU A 285 -15.06 6.61 -0.85
N TYR A 286 -14.10 7.03 -1.67
CA TYR A 286 -13.28 6.12 -2.47
C TYR A 286 -12.56 5.09 -1.58
N PHE A 287 -11.93 5.53 -0.50
CA PHE A 287 -11.16 4.67 0.38
C PHE A 287 -12.04 3.82 1.30
N LEU A 288 -13.17 4.33 1.77
CA LEU A 288 -14.14 3.56 2.56
C LEU A 288 -14.73 2.42 1.74
N ALA A 289 -15.17 2.70 0.52
CA ALA A 289 -15.64 1.69 -0.40
C ALA A 289 -14.54 0.66 -0.72
N GLY A 290 -13.29 1.15 -0.87
CA GLY A 290 -12.11 0.31 -1.07
C GLY A 290 -11.83 -0.62 0.11
N ALA A 291 -11.97 -0.14 1.34
CA ALA A 291 -11.83 -0.96 2.54
C ALA A 291 -12.87 -2.09 2.58
N VAL A 292 -14.13 -1.79 2.24
CA VAL A 292 -15.20 -2.79 2.13
C VAL A 292 -14.87 -3.82 1.05
N GLY A 293 -14.45 -3.38 -0.14
CA GLY A 293 -14.07 -4.26 -1.24
C GLY A 293 -12.91 -5.19 -0.86
N SER A 294 -11.86 -4.63 -0.24
CA SER A 294 -10.70 -5.38 0.23
C SER A 294 -11.07 -6.41 1.30
N PHE A 295 -11.97 -6.06 2.23
CA PHE A 295 -12.45 -6.97 3.27
C PHE A 295 -13.25 -8.15 2.67
N LEU A 296 -14.13 -7.86 1.72
CA LEU A 296 -14.94 -8.88 1.06
C LEU A 296 -14.14 -9.76 0.08
N SER A 297 -13.00 -9.29 -0.40
CA SER A 297 -12.24 -9.94 -1.47
C SER A 297 -11.82 -11.36 -1.13
N SER A 298 -11.34 -11.60 0.08
CA SER A 298 -10.91 -12.93 0.53
C SER A 298 -12.09 -13.88 0.61
N TYR A 299 -13.20 -13.44 1.16
CA TYR A 299 -14.43 -14.24 1.25
C TYR A 299 -14.98 -14.60 -0.13
N LEU A 300 -15.11 -13.62 -1.02
CA LEU A 300 -15.62 -13.83 -2.37
C LEU A 300 -14.69 -14.73 -3.19
N SER A 301 -13.37 -14.49 -3.10
CA SER A 301 -12.37 -15.30 -3.79
C SER A 301 -12.43 -16.78 -3.39
N ASP A 302 -12.63 -17.08 -2.10
CA ASP A 302 -12.63 -18.47 -1.61
C ASP A 302 -13.98 -19.15 -1.74
N LYS A 303 -15.09 -18.45 -1.46
CA LYS A 303 -16.44 -19.04 -1.41
C LYS A 303 -17.16 -18.95 -2.74
N VAL A 304 -17.10 -17.82 -3.44
CA VAL A 304 -17.86 -17.60 -4.69
C VAL A 304 -17.04 -18.09 -5.89
N PHE A 305 -15.77 -17.72 -5.95
CA PHE A 305 -14.89 -18.08 -7.06
C PHE A 305 -14.08 -19.37 -6.82
N HIS A 306 -14.38 -20.09 -5.73
CA HIS A 306 -13.81 -21.40 -5.38
C HIS A 306 -12.27 -21.41 -5.40
N GLY A 307 -11.64 -20.29 -5.00
CA GLY A 307 -10.20 -20.10 -5.01
C GLY A 307 -9.61 -19.84 -6.41
N ASN A 308 -10.43 -19.60 -7.43
CA ASN A 308 -9.95 -19.21 -8.76
C ASN A 308 -9.55 -17.73 -8.77
N ARG A 309 -8.30 -17.44 -8.37
CA ARG A 309 -7.76 -16.06 -8.25
C ARG A 309 -7.84 -15.31 -9.57
N ARG A 310 -7.60 -16.00 -10.69
CA ARG A 310 -7.65 -15.42 -12.05
C ARG A 310 -9.02 -14.80 -12.36
N ILE A 311 -10.10 -15.55 -12.18
CA ILE A 311 -11.46 -15.08 -12.49
C ILE A 311 -11.80 -13.91 -11.57
N MET A 312 -11.43 -13.98 -10.30
CA MET A 312 -11.67 -12.91 -9.34
C MET A 312 -10.95 -11.60 -9.73
N ILE A 313 -9.69 -11.66 -10.13
CA ILE A 313 -8.94 -10.46 -10.58
C ILE A 313 -9.57 -9.88 -11.84
N ILE A 314 -9.95 -10.73 -12.81
CA ILE A 314 -10.64 -10.28 -14.03
C ILE A 314 -11.97 -9.60 -13.68
N ALA A 315 -12.76 -10.20 -12.80
CA ALA A 315 -14.03 -9.61 -12.37
C ALA A 315 -13.85 -8.25 -11.67
N CYS A 316 -12.79 -8.11 -10.84
CA CYS A 316 -12.44 -6.82 -10.22
C CYS A 316 -12.10 -5.75 -11.27
N PHE A 317 -11.28 -6.09 -12.25
CA PHE A 317 -10.90 -5.14 -13.31
C PHE A 317 -12.07 -4.79 -14.24
N LEU A 318 -12.90 -5.76 -14.62
CA LEU A 318 -14.11 -5.49 -15.39
C LEU A 318 -15.13 -4.64 -14.61
N GLY A 319 -15.22 -4.83 -13.30
CA GLY A 319 -16.02 -3.98 -12.43
C GLY A 319 -15.44 -2.58 -12.24
N LEU A 320 -14.10 -2.43 -12.25
CA LEU A 320 -13.42 -1.15 -12.08
C LEU A 320 -13.52 -0.25 -13.31
N ALA A 321 -13.39 -0.82 -14.51
CA ALA A 321 -13.31 -0.07 -15.77
C ALA A 321 -14.48 0.91 -16.00
N PRO A 322 -15.76 0.54 -15.81
CA PRO A 322 -16.88 1.45 -16.05
C PRO A 322 -16.87 2.67 -15.12
N PHE A 323 -16.41 2.53 -13.87
CA PHE A 323 -16.35 3.64 -12.93
C PHE A 323 -15.20 4.61 -13.23
N ILE A 324 -14.03 4.11 -13.69
CA ILE A 324 -12.96 4.97 -14.19
C ILE A 324 -13.42 5.70 -15.47
N LEU A 325 -14.10 5.01 -16.38
CA LEU A 325 -14.65 5.60 -17.59
C LEU A 325 -15.66 6.69 -17.25
N LEU A 326 -16.52 6.44 -16.27
CA LEU A 326 -17.50 7.40 -15.76
C LEU A 326 -16.81 8.67 -15.23
N MET A 327 -15.71 8.54 -14.46
CA MET A 327 -14.91 9.69 -14.03
C MET A 327 -14.38 10.51 -15.21
N GLY A 328 -14.03 9.88 -16.32
CA GLY A 328 -13.56 10.55 -17.54
C GLY A 328 -14.67 11.31 -18.27
N THR A 329 -15.92 10.91 -18.14
CA THR A 329 -17.08 11.55 -18.81
C THR A 329 -17.77 12.61 -17.95
N LEU A 330 -17.59 12.54 -16.61
CA LEU A 330 -18.20 13.48 -15.68
C LEU A 330 -17.58 14.87 -15.82
N GLN A 331 -18.30 15.76 -16.47
CA GLN A 331 -17.96 17.20 -16.57
C GLN A 331 -19.01 18.09 -15.90
N THR A 332 -20.09 17.50 -15.37
CA THR A 332 -21.21 18.19 -14.73
C THR A 332 -21.30 17.85 -13.25
N ALA A 333 -21.87 18.77 -12.47
CA ALA A 333 -21.92 18.74 -11.01
C ALA A 333 -22.92 17.71 -10.42
N ASP A 334 -23.21 16.58 -11.09
CA ASP A 334 -24.06 15.54 -10.51
C ASP A 334 -23.29 14.76 -9.43
N GLN A 335 -23.58 15.13 -8.19
CA GLN A 335 -22.95 14.56 -7.01
C GLN A 335 -23.32 13.09 -6.80
N THR A 336 -24.49 12.66 -7.23
CA THR A 336 -24.94 11.26 -7.10
C THR A 336 -24.10 10.34 -8.00
N ILE A 337 -23.92 10.76 -9.25
CA ILE A 337 -23.10 10.03 -10.21
C ILE A 337 -21.65 9.99 -9.76
N LEU A 338 -21.14 11.11 -9.24
CA LEU A 338 -19.79 11.18 -8.66
C LEU A 338 -19.62 10.21 -7.49
N ALA A 339 -20.59 10.15 -6.56
CA ALA A 339 -20.56 9.21 -5.44
C ALA A 339 -20.50 7.75 -5.91
N ILE A 340 -21.33 7.39 -6.89
CA ILE A 340 -21.37 6.06 -7.50
C ILE A 340 -20.01 5.75 -8.15
N ALA A 341 -19.44 6.69 -8.91
CA ALA A 341 -18.13 6.52 -9.56
C ALA A 341 -17.02 6.30 -8.53
N LEU A 342 -16.92 7.16 -7.50
CA LEU A 342 -15.90 7.04 -6.46
C LEU A 342 -16.04 5.75 -5.63
N CYS A 343 -17.27 5.41 -5.22
CA CYS A 343 -17.51 4.18 -4.47
C CYS A 343 -17.22 2.93 -5.31
N GLY A 344 -17.68 2.89 -6.55
CA GLY A 344 -17.42 1.76 -7.45
C GLY A 344 -15.94 1.59 -7.77
N MET A 345 -15.27 2.71 -8.06
CA MET A 345 -13.83 2.72 -8.35
C MET A 345 -13.02 2.28 -7.12
N GLY A 346 -13.37 2.77 -5.93
CA GLY A 346 -12.73 2.36 -4.68
C GLY A 346 -12.94 0.88 -4.38
N PHE A 347 -14.18 0.43 -4.44
CA PHE A 347 -14.58 -0.95 -4.14
C PHE A 347 -13.85 -1.96 -5.03
N PHE A 348 -14.01 -1.87 -6.35
CA PHE A 348 -13.43 -2.82 -7.28
C PHE A 348 -11.90 -2.69 -7.39
N GLY A 349 -11.35 -1.48 -7.30
CA GLY A 349 -9.90 -1.25 -7.36
C GLY A 349 -9.15 -1.86 -6.18
N ASN A 350 -9.70 -1.78 -4.96
CA ASN A 350 -9.06 -2.36 -3.78
C ASN A 350 -9.42 -3.85 -3.57
N MET A 351 -10.54 -4.31 -4.10
CA MET A 351 -10.95 -5.70 -4.02
C MET A 351 -9.96 -6.66 -4.70
N ALA A 352 -9.22 -6.22 -5.72
CA ALA A 352 -8.24 -7.04 -6.44
C ALA A 352 -7.01 -7.42 -5.60
N TRP A 353 -6.65 -6.66 -4.55
CA TRP A 353 -5.44 -6.90 -3.76
C TRP A 353 -5.41 -8.25 -3.05
N GLY A 354 -6.53 -8.68 -2.46
CA GLY A 354 -6.60 -9.96 -1.74
C GLY A 354 -6.24 -11.16 -2.63
N PRO A 355 -6.97 -11.42 -3.71
CA PRO A 355 -6.68 -12.52 -4.63
C PRO A 355 -5.32 -12.36 -5.32
N PHE A 356 -4.88 -11.14 -5.65
CA PHE A 356 -3.58 -10.88 -6.26
C PHE A 356 -2.42 -11.35 -5.38
N LEU A 357 -2.39 -10.98 -4.10
CA LEU A 357 -1.32 -11.36 -3.17
C LEU A 357 -1.24 -12.87 -2.94
N ALA A 358 -2.32 -13.63 -3.17
CA ALA A 358 -2.33 -15.08 -3.06
C ALA A 358 -1.71 -15.79 -4.27
N VAL A 359 -1.76 -15.18 -5.48
CA VAL A 359 -1.31 -15.82 -6.72
C VAL A 359 0.17 -16.22 -6.69
N PRO A 360 1.14 -15.36 -6.30
CA PRO A 360 2.54 -15.76 -6.24
C PRO A 360 2.82 -16.89 -5.25
N ALA A 361 2.08 -16.95 -4.13
CA ALA A 361 2.19 -18.02 -3.15
C ALA A 361 1.66 -19.38 -3.67
N GLU A 362 0.77 -19.35 -4.66
CA GLU A 362 0.26 -20.56 -5.34
C GLU A 362 1.15 -21.01 -6.52
N ILE A 363 1.99 -20.09 -7.06
CA ILE A 363 2.88 -20.37 -8.22
C ILE A 363 4.29 -20.78 -7.74
N PHE A 364 4.78 -20.20 -6.64
CA PHE A 364 6.14 -20.37 -6.17
C PHE A 364 6.23 -21.08 -4.84
N THR A 365 7.32 -21.82 -4.65
CA THR A 365 7.66 -22.39 -3.35
C THR A 365 8.05 -21.29 -2.35
N PRO A 366 7.93 -21.52 -1.02
CA PRO A 366 8.25 -20.50 -0.01
C PRO A 366 9.66 -19.92 -0.12
N GLU A 367 10.63 -20.72 -0.60
CA GLU A 367 12.04 -20.34 -0.73
C GLU A 367 12.25 -19.29 -1.82
N VAL A 368 11.44 -19.34 -2.88
CA VAL A 368 11.54 -18.49 -4.07
C VAL A 368 10.59 -17.30 -4.00
N TYR A 369 9.50 -17.45 -3.22
CA TYR A 369 8.43 -16.44 -3.09
C TYR A 369 8.95 -15.04 -2.75
N GLY A 370 9.89 -14.93 -1.83
CA GLY A 370 10.44 -13.64 -1.41
C GLY A 370 11.14 -12.88 -2.53
N LYS A 371 11.93 -13.59 -3.36
CA LYS A 371 12.61 -12.99 -4.52
C LYS A 371 11.61 -12.59 -5.60
N ALA A 372 10.63 -13.45 -5.87
CA ALA A 372 9.60 -13.21 -6.87
C ALA A 372 8.73 -12.00 -6.51
N MET A 373 8.22 -11.94 -5.27
CA MET A 373 7.41 -10.81 -4.79
C MET A 373 8.21 -9.52 -4.67
N GLY A 374 9.47 -9.59 -4.30
CA GLY A 374 10.34 -8.42 -4.25
C GLY A 374 10.46 -7.73 -5.61
N PHE A 375 10.59 -8.52 -6.69
CA PHE A 375 10.62 -7.97 -8.05
C PHE A 375 9.25 -7.43 -8.48
N VAL A 376 8.16 -8.18 -8.24
CA VAL A 376 6.79 -7.75 -8.55
C VAL A 376 6.50 -6.39 -7.89
N ASN A 377 6.68 -6.28 -6.58
CA ASN A 377 6.49 -5.03 -5.86
C ASN A 377 7.42 -3.91 -6.37
N GLY A 378 8.68 -4.23 -6.68
CA GLY A 378 9.64 -3.26 -7.19
C GLY A 378 9.20 -2.64 -8.51
N ILE A 379 8.78 -3.44 -9.49
CA ILE A 379 8.29 -2.95 -10.78
C ILE A 379 6.94 -2.23 -10.63
N GLY A 380 6.09 -2.69 -9.73
CA GLY A 380 4.82 -2.06 -9.41
C GLY A 380 5.01 -0.62 -8.87
N TYR A 381 5.82 -0.43 -7.84
CA TYR A 381 6.12 0.91 -7.32
C TYR A 381 6.85 1.80 -8.32
N PHE A 382 7.74 1.22 -9.13
CA PHE A 382 8.38 1.96 -10.21
C PHE A 382 7.34 2.46 -11.23
N SER A 383 6.36 1.64 -11.60
CA SER A 383 5.26 2.03 -12.48
C SER A 383 4.35 3.10 -11.84
N ALA A 384 4.09 2.98 -10.53
CA ALA A 384 3.32 3.97 -9.78
C ALA A 384 3.89 5.39 -9.89
N ALA A 385 5.22 5.51 -9.92
CA ALA A 385 5.88 6.80 -10.12
C ALA A 385 5.42 7.47 -11.43
N PHE A 386 5.33 6.70 -12.50
CA PHE A 386 4.93 7.25 -13.80
C PHE A 386 3.43 7.59 -13.88
N SER A 387 2.57 6.93 -13.10
CA SER A 387 1.13 7.15 -13.14
C SER A 387 0.76 8.62 -12.97
N ALA A 388 1.24 9.24 -11.90
CA ALA A 388 0.92 10.64 -11.60
C ALA A 388 1.48 11.58 -12.66
N LYS A 389 2.68 11.32 -13.19
CA LYS A 389 3.33 12.17 -14.18
C LYS A 389 2.69 12.06 -15.56
N ILE A 390 2.36 10.85 -16.00
CA ILE A 390 1.65 10.63 -17.28
C ILE A 390 0.27 11.25 -17.21
N PHE A 391 -0.46 11.03 -16.14
CA PHE A 391 -1.78 11.64 -15.95
C PHE A 391 -1.69 13.18 -16.00
N ALA A 392 -0.70 13.78 -15.32
CA ALA A 392 -0.48 15.23 -15.36
C ALA A 392 -0.29 15.77 -16.78
N ALA A 393 0.48 15.06 -17.61
CA ALA A 393 0.74 15.44 -19.00
C ALA A 393 -0.51 15.34 -19.90
N LEU A 394 -1.50 14.54 -19.49
CA LEU A 394 -2.76 14.34 -20.20
C LEU A 394 -3.86 15.32 -19.75
N VAL A 395 -3.63 16.10 -18.69
CA VAL A 395 -4.57 17.17 -18.27
C VAL A 395 -4.41 18.37 -19.19
N VAL A 396 -5.46 18.69 -19.92
CA VAL A 396 -5.50 19.79 -20.89
C VAL A 396 -6.27 20.96 -20.32
N VAL A 397 -5.79 22.19 -20.54
CA VAL A 397 -6.53 23.40 -20.19
C VAL A 397 -7.32 23.85 -21.42
N GLN A 398 -8.66 23.84 -21.32
CA GLN A 398 -9.57 24.30 -22.36
C GLN A 398 -10.46 25.43 -21.81
N ASN A 399 -10.51 26.58 -22.46
CA ASN A 399 -11.32 27.74 -22.01
C ASN A 399 -11.08 28.13 -20.53
N GLY A 400 -9.83 28.02 -20.04
CA GLY A 400 -9.49 28.32 -18.64
C GLY A 400 -9.85 27.23 -17.61
N GLN A 401 -10.47 26.13 -18.05
CA GLN A 401 -10.83 25.00 -17.21
C GLN A 401 -9.91 23.80 -17.50
N LYS A 402 -9.55 23.05 -16.45
CA LYS A 402 -8.76 21.83 -16.58
C LYS A 402 -9.66 20.64 -16.93
N ASN A 403 -9.33 19.95 -18.01
CA ASN A 403 -9.99 18.73 -18.44
C ASN A 403 -9.13 17.52 -18.05
N TYR A 404 -9.68 16.64 -17.22
CA TYR A 404 -9.04 15.45 -16.70
C TYR A 404 -9.40 14.16 -17.45
N SER A 405 -10.29 14.23 -18.44
CA SER A 405 -10.85 13.06 -19.14
C SER A 405 -9.78 12.15 -19.71
N SER A 406 -8.77 12.71 -20.40
CA SER A 406 -7.69 11.91 -20.99
C SER A 406 -6.87 11.15 -19.97
N GLY A 407 -6.69 11.72 -18.76
CA GLY A 407 -6.02 11.03 -17.64
C GLY A 407 -6.83 9.84 -17.13
N TRP A 408 -8.14 9.98 -16.99
CA TRP A 408 -9.00 8.88 -16.59
C TRP A 408 -9.09 7.80 -17.69
N TYR A 409 -9.15 8.18 -18.97
CA TYR A 409 -9.12 7.22 -20.08
C TYR A 409 -7.81 6.45 -20.15
N PHE A 410 -6.69 7.10 -19.84
CA PHE A 410 -5.39 6.42 -19.69
C PHE A 410 -5.46 5.34 -18.59
N LEU A 411 -5.98 5.64 -17.41
CA LEU A 411 -6.12 4.65 -16.35
C LEU A 411 -7.08 3.52 -16.74
N CYS A 412 -8.18 3.84 -17.44
CA CYS A 412 -9.11 2.83 -17.98
C CYS A 412 -8.42 1.90 -18.99
N SER A 413 -7.61 2.44 -19.89
CA SER A 413 -6.85 1.62 -20.85
C SER A 413 -5.85 0.71 -20.17
N CYS A 414 -5.20 1.16 -19.07
CA CYS A 414 -4.36 0.30 -18.24
C CYS A 414 -5.16 -0.87 -17.65
N VAL A 415 -6.40 -0.63 -17.16
CA VAL A 415 -7.26 -1.69 -16.63
C VAL A 415 -7.60 -2.72 -17.69
N VAL A 416 -7.86 -2.31 -18.94
CA VAL A 416 -8.10 -3.25 -20.06
C VAL A 416 -6.87 -4.13 -20.30
N ILE A 417 -5.66 -3.56 -20.26
CA ILE A 417 -4.40 -4.34 -20.30
C ILE A 417 -4.31 -5.32 -19.14
N GLY A 418 -4.73 -4.89 -17.94
CA GLY A 418 -4.78 -5.74 -16.74
C GLY A 418 -5.71 -6.93 -16.89
N VAL A 419 -6.90 -6.75 -17.48
CA VAL A 419 -7.84 -7.84 -17.81
C VAL A 419 -7.18 -8.85 -18.75
N ALA A 420 -6.56 -8.36 -19.84
CA ALA A 420 -5.87 -9.21 -20.80
C ALA A 420 -4.70 -9.98 -20.14
N ALA A 421 -3.89 -9.31 -19.31
CA ALA A 421 -2.79 -9.95 -18.59
C ALA A 421 -3.30 -11.00 -17.59
N ALA A 422 -4.33 -10.68 -16.79
CA ALA A 422 -4.91 -11.61 -15.82
C ALA A 422 -5.42 -12.90 -16.49
N ALA A 423 -5.82 -12.86 -17.75
CA ALA A 423 -6.22 -14.04 -18.52
C ALA A 423 -5.09 -15.07 -18.68
N PHE A 424 -3.82 -14.67 -18.59
CA PHE A 424 -2.67 -15.56 -18.68
C PHE A 424 -2.23 -16.14 -17.34
N ILE A 425 -2.81 -15.70 -16.21
CA ILE A 425 -2.53 -16.27 -14.89
C ILE A 425 -3.04 -17.72 -14.87
N ARG A 426 -2.13 -18.65 -14.52
CA ARG A 426 -2.44 -20.06 -14.32
C ARG A 426 -1.99 -20.45 -12.94
N THR A 427 -2.94 -20.81 -12.07
CA THR A 427 -2.69 -21.39 -10.76
C THR A 427 -3.12 -22.86 -10.77
N PRO A 428 -2.60 -23.73 -9.90
CA PRO A 428 -3.02 -25.14 -9.84
C PRO A 428 -4.55 -25.28 -9.73
N LYS A 429 -5.21 -24.45 -8.94
CA LYS A 429 -6.67 -24.44 -8.79
C LYS A 429 -7.40 -23.94 -10.04
N SER A 430 -6.81 -23.02 -10.80
CA SER A 430 -7.42 -22.51 -12.04
C SER A 430 -7.41 -23.55 -13.17
N VAL A 431 -6.48 -24.50 -13.10
CA VAL A 431 -6.38 -25.61 -14.08
C VAL A 431 -7.32 -26.76 -13.70
N ALA A 432 -7.53 -27.02 -12.42
CA ALA A 432 -8.38 -28.11 -11.93
C ALA A 432 -9.89 -27.84 -12.11
N ALA A 433 -10.35 -26.59 -12.01
CA ALA A 433 -11.77 -26.23 -12.09
C ALA A 433 -12.45 -26.65 -13.42
N PRO A 434 -11.85 -26.44 -14.61
CA PRO A 434 -12.44 -26.91 -15.88
C PRO A 434 -12.48 -28.44 -16.02
N GLN A 435 -11.54 -29.16 -15.41
CA GLN A 435 -11.50 -30.61 -15.44
C GLN A 435 -12.58 -31.24 -14.57
N LEU A 436 -12.84 -30.65 -13.39
CA LEU A 436 -13.94 -31.08 -12.51
C LEU A 436 -15.31 -30.78 -13.14
N ALA A 437 -15.48 -29.64 -13.81
CA ALA A 437 -16.72 -29.32 -14.52
C ALA A 437 -16.99 -30.27 -15.69
N ARG A 438 -15.97 -30.66 -16.44
CA ARG A 438 -16.10 -31.64 -17.52
C ARG A 438 -16.38 -33.05 -17.03
N SER A 439 -15.83 -33.45 -15.87
CA SER A 439 -16.14 -34.75 -15.25
C SER A 439 -17.52 -34.82 -14.64
N ALA A 440 -18.09 -33.68 -14.20
CA ALA A 440 -19.44 -33.58 -13.69
C ALA A 440 -20.52 -33.52 -14.78
N ALA A 441 -20.20 -32.99 -15.97
CA ALA A 441 -21.07 -32.91 -17.12
C ALA A 441 -21.09 -34.22 -17.96
N GLY A 442 -20.17 -35.14 -17.68
CA GLY A 442 -20.08 -36.45 -18.34
C GLY A 442 -20.64 -37.63 -17.53
N LYS A 443 -21.35 -37.33 -16.44
CA LYS A 443 -22.17 -38.27 -15.69
C LYS A 443 -23.64 -37.85 -15.76
#